data_66584c707954cf20396a1f40d5bbe252
#
_entry.id   66584c707954cf20396a1f40d5bbe252
#
_cell.length_a   1.000
_cell.length_b   1.000
_cell.length_c   1.000
_cell.angle_alpha   90.00
_cell.angle_beta   90.00
_cell.angle_gamma   90.00
#
_symmetry.space_group_name_H-M   'P 1'
#
loop_
_entity.id
_entity.type
_entity.pdbx_description
1 polymer ?
#
loop_
_entity_poly.entity_id
_entity_poly.type
_entity_poly.pdbx_seq_one_letter_code
_entity_poly.pdbx_strand_id
1 'polypeptide(L)'
;KPECHMLYNVSTMVNLWSALASRDTRLLKAQLDALHALPDNCWFVNYLRCHDDIGWGLDEAVENRLGIDPQKHKEYLYHFYEGNFPGSWAKGELYNYDPATGDARSCGTTASLCGIEQALEKNDKTALDYAVKRDLLLHTAMAFLQGFPMLNCGDEIAQRNGWDYKNDPDRVEDSRNLHRTKFNWEDAKQRTRKGTLQNQLWQGMEQLRKMRADPCFAPDAWVTTWDSHNPGVLALVRKRGEETLVGLFNFTEYPAGASLDALGGEYQTADGASVWLADVELEPYQALLVKNK
;
A
#
# COMPACT_ATOMS: atom_id res chain seq x y z
N LYS A 1 5.27 5.84 -31.63
CA LYS A 1 6.35 5.08 -30.96
C LYS A 1 6.20 5.31 -29.48
N PRO A 2 6.38 4.28 -28.64
CA PRO A 2 6.38 4.48 -27.19
C PRO A 2 7.57 5.37 -26.80
N GLU A 3 7.33 6.36 -25.95
CA GLU A 3 8.37 7.29 -25.48
C GLU A 3 9.21 6.67 -24.36
N CYS A 4 8.66 5.69 -23.63
CA CYS A 4 9.36 4.94 -22.60
C CYS A 4 8.80 3.51 -22.48
N HIS A 5 9.55 2.61 -21.83
CA HIS A 5 9.16 1.23 -21.59
C HIS A 5 8.58 1.01 -20.18
N MET A 6 8.82 1.93 -19.26
CA MET A 6 8.36 1.85 -17.88
C MET A 6 7.75 3.18 -17.44
N LEU A 7 6.60 3.08 -16.77
CA LEU A 7 5.87 4.22 -16.23
C LEU A 7 5.72 4.07 -14.72
N TYR A 8 6.03 5.11 -13.97
CA TYR A 8 5.66 5.19 -12.57
C TYR A 8 4.14 5.19 -12.40
N ASN A 9 3.63 4.26 -11.61
CA ASN A 9 2.19 4.12 -11.35
C ASN A 9 1.74 5.03 -10.21
N VAL A 10 1.83 6.33 -10.44
CA VAL A 10 1.52 7.37 -9.44
C VAL A 10 0.07 7.28 -8.98
N SER A 11 -0.87 7.13 -9.94
CA SER A 11 -2.31 7.06 -9.65
C SER A 11 -2.64 5.88 -8.73
N THR A 12 -2.07 4.72 -8.97
CA THR A 12 -2.27 3.57 -8.07
C THR A 12 -1.63 3.80 -6.70
N MET A 13 -0.45 4.40 -6.65
CA MET A 13 0.24 4.72 -5.40
C MET A 13 -0.65 5.59 -4.50
N VAL A 14 -1.18 6.70 -4.99
CA VAL A 14 -2.03 7.59 -4.18
C VAL A 14 -3.36 6.93 -3.79
N ASN A 15 -3.92 6.09 -4.65
CA ASN A 15 -5.15 5.35 -4.35
C ASN A 15 -4.95 4.28 -3.27
N LEU A 16 -3.79 3.63 -3.19
CA LEU A 16 -3.44 2.70 -2.11
C LEU A 16 -3.40 3.43 -0.75
N TRP A 17 -2.76 4.59 -0.69
CA TRP A 17 -2.72 5.42 0.51
C TRP A 17 -4.12 5.96 0.87
N SER A 18 -4.90 6.40 -0.13
CA SER A 18 -6.28 6.83 0.09
C SER A 18 -7.15 5.70 0.67
N ALA A 19 -7.08 4.51 0.09
CA ALA A 19 -7.84 3.35 0.57
C ALA A 19 -7.48 2.98 2.03
N LEU A 20 -6.20 3.06 2.39
CA LEU A 20 -5.76 2.77 3.76
C LEU A 20 -6.32 3.79 4.77
N ALA A 21 -6.24 5.09 4.48
CA ALA A 21 -6.73 6.12 5.37
C ALA A 21 -8.26 6.14 5.48
N SER A 22 -8.97 5.96 4.35
CA SER A 22 -10.42 6.01 4.28
C SER A 22 -11.11 4.69 4.67
N ARG A 23 -10.38 3.57 4.71
CA ARG A 23 -10.91 2.21 4.89
C ARG A 23 -11.90 1.81 3.79
N ASP A 24 -11.75 2.41 2.61
CA ASP A 24 -12.65 2.24 1.47
C ASP A 24 -11.83 2.02 0.19
N THR A 25 -11.99 0.85 -0.41
CA THR A 25 -11.22 0.43 -1.59
C THR A 25 -11.92 0.74 -2.91
N ARG A 26 -13.14 1.30 -2.90
CA ARG A 26 -13.94 1.51 -4.12
C ARG A 26 -13.28 2.46 -5.12
N LEU A 27 -12.63 3.53 -4.62
CA LEU A 27 -11.89 4.46 -5.48
C LEU A 27 -10.66 3.79 -6.09
N LEU A 28 -9.90 3.04 -5.30
CA LEU A 28 -8.77 2.23 -5.76
C LEU A 28 -9.21 1.20 -6.79
N LYS A 29 -10.31 0.45 -6.52
CA LYS A 29 -10.86 -0.50 -7.47
C LYS A 29 -11.22 0.16 -8.78
N ALA A 30 -11.93 1.28 -8.75
CA ALA A 30 -12.33 2.02 -9.96
C ALA A 30 -11.12 2.49 -10.78
N GLN A 31 -10.05 2.94 -10.11
CA GLN A 31 -8.82 3.34 -10.76
C GLN A 31 -8.11 2.13 -11.41
N LEU A 32 -8.07 0.99 -10.74
CA LEU A 32 -7.49 -0.25 -11.29
C LEU A 32 -8.31 -0.76 -12.49
N ASP A 33 -9.64 -0.69 -12.44
CA ASP A 33 -10.53 -1.07 -13.54
C ASP A 33 -10.34 -0.16 -14.78
N ALA A 34 -9.97 1.10 -14.57
CA ALA A 34 -9.72 2.06 -15.64
C ALA A 34 -8.32 1.95 -16.26
N LEU A 35 -7.40 1.19 -15.65
CA LEU A 35 -6.09 0.97 -16.22
C LEU A 35 -6.19 0.17 -17.52
N HIS A 36 -5.78 0.80 -18.62
CA HIS A 36 -5.70 0.12 -19.90
C HIS A 36 -4.48 -0.81 -19.97
N ALA A 37 -4.61 -1.88 -20.74
CA ALA A 37 -3.49 -2.74 -21.04
C ALA A 37 -2.36 -1.91 -21.68
N LEU A 38 -1.16 -2.05 -21.14
CA LEU A 38 0.03 -1.48 -21.75
C LEU A 38 0.44 -2.30 -23.01
N PRO A 39 1.16 -1.70 -23.96
CA PRO A 39 1.82 -2.47 -25.02
C PRO A 39 2.73 -3.55 -24.41
N ASP A 40 2.92 -4.66 -25.14
CA ASP A 40 3.63 -5.87 -24.65
C ASP A 40 5.05 -5.62 -24.12
N ASN A 41 5.68 -4.53 -24.55
CA ASN A 41 7.03 -4.13 -24.14
C ASN A 41 7.03 -2.96 -23.13
N CYS A 42 5.88 -2.64 -22.52
CA CYS A 42 5.74 -1.56 -21.56
C CYS A 42 5.20 -2.10 -20.23
N TRP A 43 5.69 -1.51 -19.13
CA TRP A 43 5.38 -2.00 -17.79
C TRP A 43 5.12 -0.84 -16.82
N PHE A 44 4.31 -1.08 -15.81
CA PHE A 44 4.24 -0.20 -14.65
C PHE A 44 5.38 -0.48 -13.67
N VAL A 45 5.91 0.58 -13.08
CA VAL A 45 6.67 0.54 -11.83
C VAL A 45 5.70 0.90 -10.71
N ASN A 46 5.31 -0.11 -9.93
CA ASN A 46 4.45 0.05 -8.77
C ASN A 46 5.30 0.35 -7.54
N TYR A 47 4.90 1.32 -6.74
CA TYR A 47 5.64 1.74 -5.56
C TYR A 47 4.69 2.36 -4.52
N LEU A 48 5.12 2.41 -3.27
CA LEU A 48 4.41 3.12 -2.20
C LEU A 48 5.02 4.47 -1.93
N ARG A 49 6.35 4.52 -1.89
CA ARG A 49 7.15 5.73 -1.66
C ARG A 49 8.34 5.77 -2.61
N CYS A 50 8.80 6.99 -2.83
CA CYS A 50 10.05 7.28 -3.52
C CYS A 50 10.71 8.51 -2.87
N HIS A 51 11.65 9.16 -3.56
CA HIS A 51 12.31 10.38 -3.08
C HIS A 51 11.41 11.63 -3.12
N ASP A 52 10.24 11.55 -3.78
CA ASP A 52 9.29 12.66 -3.87
C ASP A 52 8.14 12.53 -2.85
N ASP A 53 7.38 13.62 -2.71
CA ASP A 53 6.17 13.70 -1.91
C ASP A 53 5.02 12.86 -2.49
N ILE A 54 3.97 12.65 -1.71
CA ILE A 54 2.69 12.12 -2.18
C ILE A 54 1.83 13.30 -2.60
N GLY A 55 1.59 13.43 -3.92
CA GLY A 55 0.60 14.36 -4.46
C GLY A 55 -0.76 13.67 -4.56
N TRP A 56 -1.81 14.29 -4.00
CA TRP A 56 -3.15 13.71 -3.91
C TRP A 56 -3.97 13.93 -5.20
N GLY A 57 -3.43 13.44 -6.33
CA GLY A 57 -4.12 13.49 -7.63
C GLY A 57 -5.06 12.31 -7.81
N LEU A 58 -6.23 12.36 -7.18
CA LEU A 58 -7.30 11.38 -7.32
C LEU A 58 -8.25 11.76 -8.46
N ASP A 59 -9.06 10.81 -8.94
CA ASP A 59 -10.03 11.06 -10.01
C ASP A 59 -11.32 11.66 -9.42
N GLU A 60 -11.45 12.99 -9.51
CA GLU A 60 -12.59 13.73 -8.99
C GLU A 60 -13.94 13.26 -9.58
N ALA A 61 -13.95 12.82 -10.83
CA ALA A 61 -15.18 12.31 -11.44
C ALA A 61 -15.62 10.98 -10.83
N VAL A 62 -14.65 10.12 -10.47
CA VAL A 62 -14.92 8.88 -9.74
C VAL A 62 -15.33 9.18 -8.30
N GLU A 63 -14.62 10.09 -7.60
CA GLU A 63 -14.97 10.51 -6.25
C GLU A 63 -16.42 11.01 -6.17
N ASN A 64 -16.80 11.91 -7.06
CA ASN A 64 -18.17 12.43 -7.13
C ASN A 64 -19.22 11.33 -7.38
N ARG A 65 -18.93 10.35 -8.26
CA ARG A 65 -19.82 9.20 -8.50
C ARG A 65 -19.97 8.31 -7.25
N LEU A 66 -18.96 8.24 -6.42
CA LEU A 66 -18.98 7.50 -5.15
C LEU A 66 -19.57 8.31 -3.99
N GLY A 67 -19.98 9.56 -4.23
CA GLY A 67 -20.51 10.47 -3.21
C GLY A 67 -19.42 11.07 -2.31
N ILE A 68 -18.18 11.09 -2.77
CA ILE A 68 -17.03 11.67 -2.08
C ILE A 68 -16.84 13.09 -2.62
N ASP A 69 -16.70 14.07 -1.73
CA ASP A 69 -16.33 15.43 -2.06
C ASP A 69 -14.80 15.48 -2.28
N PRO A 70 -14.30 15.77 -3.50
CA PRO A 70 -12.87 15.67 -3.79
C PRO A 70 -12.00 16.61 -2.96
N GLN A 71 -12.45 17.83 -2.71
CA GLN A 71 -11.68 18.81 -1.93
C GLN A 71 -11.56 18.37 -0.46
N LYS A 72 -12.69 17.97 0.15
CA LYS A 72 -12.69 17.49 1.55
C LYS A 72 -11.91 16.20 1.72
N HIS A 73 -11.96 15.32 0.70
CA HIS A 73 -11.20 14.08 0.72
C HIS A 73 -9.69 14.35 0.67
N LYS A 74 -9.25 15.25 -0.21
CA LYS A 74 -7.85 15.68 -0.27
C LYS A 74 -7.40 16.28 1.08
N GLU A 75 -8.19 17.19 1.66
CA GLU A 75 -7.92 17.79 2.97
C GLU A 75 -7.83 16.73 4.07
N TYR A 76 -8.76 15.78 4.08
CA TYR A 76 -8.72 14.65 5.00
C TYR A 76 -7.41 13.87 4.86
N LEU A 77 -7.00 13.52 3.63
CA LEU A 77 -5.83 12.67 3.37
C LEU A 77 -4.54 13.33 3.84
N TYR A 78 -4.29 14.59 3.47
CA TYR A 78 -3.04 15.22 3.86
C TYR A 78 -2.98 15.50 5.37
N HIS A 79 -4.08 15.89 6.02
CA HIS A 79 -4.12 16.03 7.47
C HIS A 79 -4.03 14.70 8.20
N PHE A 80 -4.59 13.63 7.62
CA PHE A 80 -4.45 12.28 8.15
C PHE A 80 -2.98 11.85 8.16
N TYR A 81 -2.29 11.98 7.03
CA TYR A 81 -0.89 11.54 6.91
C TYR A 81 0.11 12.49 7.57
N GLU A 82 -0.24 13.74 7.78
CA GLU A 82 0.51 14.63 8.67
C GLU A 82 0.45 14.17 10.15
N GLY A 83 -0.65 13.53 10.54
CA GLY A 83 -0.90 13.09 11.90
C GLY A 83 -1.79 14.03 12.73
N ASN A 84 -2.32 15.09 12.11
CA ASN A 84 -3.14 16.10 12.75
C ASN A 84 -4.65 15.79 12.70
N PHE A 85 -5.08 14.84 11.90
CA PHE A 85 -6.48 14.43 11.85
C PHE A 85 -6.82 13.55 13.08
N PRO A 86 -7.94 13.77 13.78
CA PRO A 86 -8.35 12.96 14.91
C PRO A 86 -8.44 11.46 14.56
N GLY A 87 -7.75 10.63 15.33
CA GLY A 87 -7.69 9.18 15.09
C GLY A 87 -6.61 8.73 14.09
N SER A 88 -5.84 9.67 13.53
CA SER A 88 -4.71 9.29 12.69
C SER A 88 -3.61 8.60 13.51
N TRP A 89 -3.07 7.54 12.93
CA TRP A 89 -1.86 6.87 13.42
C TRP A 89 -0.59 7.36 12.73
N ALA A 90 -0.72 8.11 11.63
CA ALA A 90 0.40 8.50 10.78
C ALA A 90 1.25 9.58 11.44
N LYS A 91 2.50 9.66 11.00
CA LYS A 91 3.41 10.73 11.36
C LYS A 91 4.21 11.16 10.13
N GLY A 92 3.72 12.21 9.50
CA GLY A 92 4.33 12.82 8.31
C GLY A 92 4.43 14.31 8.44
N GLU A 93 4.64 14.97 7.30
CA GLU A 93 4.71 16.42 7.20
C GLU A 93 4.11 16.90 5.88
N LEU A 94 3.52 18.08 5.88
CA LEU A 94 3.03 18.71 4.66
C LEU A 94 4.18 19.25 3.81
N TYR A 95 3.97 19.25 2.50
CA TYR A 95 4.84 19.88 1.53
C TYR A 95 4.02 20.77 0.60
N ASN A 96 4.53 21.99 0.36
CA ASN A 96 3.88 22.98 -0.50
C ASN A 96 2.40 23.23 -0.17
N TYR A 97 2.09 23.41 1.13
CA TYR A 97 0.75 23.80 1.53
C TYR A 97 0.43 25.21 0.99
N ASP A 98 -0.64 25.31 0.20
CA ASP A 98 -1.17 26.57 -0.31
C ASP A 98 -2.52 26.89 0.38
N PRO A 99 -2.56 27.86 1.29
CA PRO A 99 -3.80 28.20 1.99
C PRO A 99 -4.87 28.84 1.09
N ALA A 100 -4.49 29.35 -0.11
CA ALA A 100 -5.45 29.94 -1.03
C ALA A 100 -6.27 28.88 -1.78
N THR A 101 -5.68 27.73 -2.07
CA THR A 101 -6.32 26.65 -2.79
C THR A 101 -6.66 25.45 -1.88
N GLY A 102 -6.13 25.41 -0.66
CA GLY A 102 -6.21 24.23 0.21
C GLY A 102 -5.47 23.03 -0.36
N ASP A 103 -4.46 23.25 -1.22
CA ASP A 103 -3.63 22.18 -1.77
C ASP A 103 -2.43 21.89 -0.87
N ALA A 104 -2.14 20.61 -0.69
CA ALA A 104 -0.96 20.16 0.03
C ALA A 104 -0.56 18.77 -0.46
N ARG A 105 0.71 18.44 -0.23
CA ARG A 105 1.29 17.12 -0.47
C ARG A 105 1.82 16.55 0.84
N SER A 106 2.05 15.24 0.90
CA SER A 106 2.49 14.59 2.11
C SER A 106 3.89 14.00 1.97
N CYS A 107 4.71 14.19 3.01
CA CYS A 107 6.04 13.62 3.14
C CYS A 107 6.10 12.66 4.32
N GLY A 108 6.91 11.62 4.20
CA GLY A 108 7.15 10.63 5.24
C GLY A 108 7.66 9.30 4.66
N THR A 109 8.31 8.51 5.49
CA THR A 109 8.65 7.12 5.15
C THR A 109 7.42 6.23 5.23
N THR A 110 7.39 5.10 4.52
CA THR A 110 6.28 4.14 4.60
C THR A 110 6.00 3.73 6.04
N ALA A 111 7.03 3.40 6.80
CA ALA A 111 6.90 3.01 8.21
C ALA A 111 6.22 4.08 9.08
N SER A 112 6.62 5.35 8.92
CA SER A 112 6.03 6.46 9.70
C SER A 112 4.61 6.79 9.27
N LEU A 113 4.31 6.74 7.97
CA LEU A 113 2.97 6.94 7.44
C LEU A 113 2.01 5.79 7.78
N CYS A 114 2.51 4.56 7.95
CA CYS A 114 1.73 3.42 8.45
C CYS A 114 1.56 3.41 9.97
N GLY A 115 2.21 4.31 10.71
CA GLY A 115 2.04 4.50 12.15
C GLY A 115 3.07 3.83 13.04
N ILE A 116 4.12 3.20 12.46
CA ILE A 116 5.18 2.54 13.24
C ILE A 116 5.89 3.55 14.15
N GLU A 117 6.23 4.72 13.64
CA GLU A 117 6.92 5.75 14.42
C GLU A 117 6.09 6.23 15.60
N GLN A 118 4.81 6.57 15.36
CA GLN A 118 3.91 7.03 16.43
C GLN A 118 3.69 5.95 17.50
N ALA A 119 3.52 4.70 17.10
CA ALA A 119 3.32 3.58 18.02
C ALA A 119 4.55 3.35 18.91
N LEU A 120 5.76 3.46 18.36
CA LEU A 120 7.02 3.36 19.11
C LEU A 120 7.17 4.51 20.11
N GLU A 121 6.86 5.74 19.72
CA GLU A 121 6.92 6.90 20.61
C GLU A 121 5.95 6.80 21.79
N LYS A 122 4.75 6.26 21.54
CA LYS A 122 3.73 6.03 22.58
C LYS A 122 3.97 4.74 23.36
N ASN A 123 4.96 3.94 22.98
CA ASN A 123 5.22 2.60 23.53
C ASN A 123 3.95 1.71 23.50
N ASP A 124 3.14 1.84 22.46
CA ASP A 124 1.91 1.11 22.25
C ASP A 124 2.13 -0.12 21.37
N LYS A 125 2.19 -1.30 21.99
CA LYS A 125 2.45 -2.57 21.31
C LYS A 125 1.31 -2.99 20.38
N THR A 126 0.07 -2.71 20.73
CA THR A 126 -1.10 -3.02 19.89
C THR A 126 -1.13 -2.14 18.65
N ALA A 127 -0.90 -0.84 18.82
CA ALA A 127 -0.77 0.09 17.69
C ALA A 127 0.42 -0.28 16.79
N LEU A 128 1.53 -0.76 17.36
CA LEU A 128 2.69 -1.20 16.60
C LEU A 128 2.38 -2.46 15.76
N ASP A 129 1.67 -3.44 16.32
CA ASP A 129 1.23 -4.63 15.57
C ASP A 129 0.36 -4.22 14.36
N TYR A 130 -0.60 -3.35 14.57
CA TYR A 130 -1.44 -2.82 13.48
C TYR A 130 -0.64 -2.00 12.46
N ALA A 131 0.34 -1.23 12.90
CA ALA A 131 1.19 -0.44 12.01
C ALA A 131 2.04 -1.33 11.09
N VAL A 132 2.60 -2.41 11.62
CA VAL A 132 3.32 -3.43 10.85
C VAL A 132 2.40 -4.14 9.85
N LYS A 133 1.18 -4.49 10.28
CA LYS A 133 0.18 -5.10 9.39
C LYS A 133 -0.21 -4.17 8.24
N ARG A 134 -0.41 -2.86 8.50
CA ARG A 134 -0.70 -1.85 7.45
C ARG A 134 0.43 -1.74 6.44
N ASP A 135 1.67 -1.67 6.92
CA ASP A 135 2.86 -1.59 6.07
C ASP A 135 2.96 -2.82 5.15
N LEU A 136 2.85 -4.02 5.71
CA LEU A 136 2.89 -5.27 4.95
C LEU A 136 1.68 -5.45 4.03
N LEU A 137 0.47 -5.00 4.43
CA LEU A 137 -0.72 -5.00 3.58
C LEU A 137 -0.50 -4.18 2.31
N LEU A 138 -0.03 -2.93 2.47
CA LEU A 138 0.23 -2.04 1.33
C LEU A 138 1.30 -2.62 0.40
N HIS A 139 2.40 -3.12 0.93
CA HIS A 139 3.46 -3.73 0.14
C HIS A 139 2.96 -4.99 -0.59
N THR A 140 2.13 -5.82 0.08
CA THR A 140 1.58 -7.03 -0.54
C THR A 140 0.60 -6.68 -1.67
N ALA A 141 -0.31 -5.73 -1.43
CA ALA A 141 -1.23 -5.26 -2.45
C ALA A 141 -0.49 -4.65 -3.65
N MET A 142 0.48 -3.77 -3.41
CA MET A 142 1.32 -3.17 -4.44
C MET A 142 2.10 -4.22 -5.24
N ALA A 143 2.72 -5.19 -4.56
CA ALA A 143 3.47 -6.26 -5.20
C ALA A 143 2.57 -7.27 -5.95
N PHE A 144 1.29 -7.34 -5.63
CA PHE A 144 0.31 -8.18 -6.32
C PHE A 144 -0.12 -7.62 -7.68
N LEU A 145 0.03 -6.32 -7.90
CA LEU A 145 -0.39 -5.63 -9.13
C LEU A 145 0.45 -6.02 -10.36
N GLN A 146 -0.06 -5.69 -11.55
CA GLN A 146 0.67 -5.85 -12.80
C GLN A 146 1.85 -4.88 -12.88
N GLY A 147 3.03 -5.39 -13.23
CA GLY A 147 4.25 -4.60 -13.36
C GLY A 147 5.34 -4.98 -12.35
N PHE A 148 6.30 -4.07 -12.18
CA PHE A 148 7.46 -4.28 -11.31
C PHE A 148 7.25 -3.56 -9.98
N PRO A 149 7.23 -4.27 -8.84
CA PRO A 149 7.22 -3.63 -7.53
C PRO A 149 8.59 -3.03 -7.25
N MET A 150 8.61 -1.77 -6.81
CA MET A 150 9.79 -1.04 -6.38
C MET A 150 9.66 -0.75 -4.88
N LEU A 151 10.59 -1.23 -4.08
CA LEU A 151 10.71 -0.88 -2.67
C LEU A 151 11.59 0.36 -2.54
N ASN A 152 11.16 1.31 -1.72
CA ASN A 152 12.01 2.43 -1.36
C ASN A 152 13.05 1.95 -0.34
N CYS A 153 14.30 2.41 -0.50
CA CYS A 153 15.39 2.02 0.39
C CYS A 153 15.06 2.36 1.84
N GLY A 154 15.06 1.34 2.70
CA GLY A 154 14.69 1.45 4.11
C GLY A 154 13.31 0.89 4.46
N ASP A 155 12.42 0.68 3.48
CA ASP A 155 11.10 0.07 3.74
C ASP A 155 11.26 -1.33 4.35
N GLU A 156 12.26 -2.08 3.89
CA GLU A 156 12.56 -3.45 4.35
C GLU A 156 13.03 -3.56 5.80
N ILE A 157 13.37 -2.44 6.42
CA ILE A 157 13.83 -2.36 7.81
C ILE A 157 13.00 -1.42 8.68
N ALA A 158 11.83 -1.02 8.22
CA ALA A 158 10.96 -0.05 8.90
C ALA A 158 11.67 1.28 9.21
N GLN A 159 12.44 1.80 8.27
CA GLN A 159 13.15 3.07 8.44
C GLN A 159 12.16 4.21 8.66
N ARG A 160 12.33 4.93 9.77
CA ARG A 160 11.47 6.04 10.18
C ARG A 160 11.93 7.37 9.57
N ASN A 161 11.11 8.39 9.76
CA ASN A 161 11.41 9.76 9.39
C ASN A 161 12.71 10.27 10.04
N GLY A 162 13.42 11.12 9.32
CA GLY A 162 14.62 11.79 9.82
C GLY A 162 14.34 13.26 10.14
N TRP A 163 13.86 13.54 11.33
CA TRP A 163 13.47 14.89 11.77
C TRP A 163 14.66 15.85 11.97
N ASP A 164 15.88 15.33 11.99
CA ASP A 164 17.14 16.08 12.10
C ASP A 164 17.38 17.03 10.93
N TYR A 165 16.77 16.82 9.78
CA TYR A 165 16.87 17.73 8.63
C TYR A 165 16.42 19.16 8.98
N LYS A 166 15.53 19.34 9.98
CA LYS A 166 15.05 20.65 10.45
C LYS A 166 16.16 21.50 11.10
N ASN A 167 17.25 20.87 11.51
CA ASN A 167 18.41 21.54 12.07
C ASN A 167 19.45 21.91 11.01
N ASP A 168 19.22 21.54 9.74
CA ASP A 168 20.12 21.81 8.64
C ASP A 168 19.56 22.96 7.80
N PRO A 169 20.22 24.14 7.80
CA PRO A 169 19.73 25.33 7.09
C PRO A 169 19.61 25.13 5.57
N ASP A 170 20.35 24.19 4.98
CA ASP A 170 20.30 23.91 3.54
C ASP A 170 19.15 22.94 3.19
N ARG A 171 18.49 22.32 4.19
CA ARG A 171 17.49 21.28 4.00
C ARG A 171 16.13 21.61 4.62
N VAL A 172 16.07 22.51 5.59
CA VAL A 172 14.89 22.79 6.43
C VAL A 172 13.65 23.24 5.62
N GLU A 173 13.87 23.94 4.50
CA GLU A 173 12.80 24.46 3.65
C GLU A 173 12.14 23.38 2.75
N ASP A 174 12.70 22.19 2.67
CA ASP A 174 12.16 21.09 1.84
C ASP A 174 11.80 19.89 2.72
N SER A 175 10.51 19.78 3.09
CA SER A 175 10.01 18.71 3.94
C SER A 175 10.15 17.29 3.33
N ARG A 176 10.48 17.16 2.03
CA ARG A 176 10.84 15.87 1.43
C ARG A 176 12.12 15.29 2.06
N ASN A 177 12.94 16.13 2.68
CA ASN A 177 14.10 15.68 3.44
C ASN A 177 13.72 14.81 4.65
N LEU A 178 12.48 14.86 5.09
CA LEU A 178 11.95 13.99 6.14
C LEU A 178 12.14 12.50 5.82
N HIS A 179 11.92 12.12 4.56
CA HIS A 179 12.07 10.72 4.10
C HIS A 179 13.30 10.47 3.22
N ARG A 180 14.10 11.51 2.93
CA ARG A 180 15.39 11.40 2.22
C ARG A 180 16.55 11.22 3.21
N THR A 181 16.37 10.28 4.15
CA THR A 181 17.36 10.01 5.19
C THR A 181 18.45 9.07 4.69
N LYS A 182 19.61 9.10 5.34
CA LYS A 182 20.63 8.08 5.11
C LYS A 182 20.10 6.73 5.59
N PHE A 183 20.45 5.66 4.86
CA PHE A 183 20.07 4.31 5.25
C PHE A 183 20.60 3.95 6.63
N ASN A 184 19.72 3.43 7.49
CA ASN A 184 20.06 3.09 8.87
C ASN A 184 20.69 1.70 8.96
N TRP A 185 22.00 1.62 8.85
CA TRP A 185 22.76 0.37 8.92
C TRP A 185 22.68 -0.34 10.28
N GLU A 186 22.45 0.39 11.38
CA GLU A 186 22.28 -0.23 12.69
C GLU A 186 20.94 -0.96 12.80
N ASP A 187 19.86 -0.36 12.30
CA ASP A 187 18.56 -1.04 12.17
C ASP A 187 18.68 -2.22 11.19
N ALA A 188 19.37 -2.06 10.09
CA ALA A 188 19.57 -3.13 9.11
C ALA A 188 20.25 -4.38 9.70
N LYS A 189 21.14 -4.24 10.67
CA LYS A 189 21.75 -5.37 11.39
C LYS A 189 20.71 -6.18 12.19
N GLN A 190 19.61 -5.57 12.59
CA GLN A 190 18.55 -6.24 13.36
C GLN A 190 17.63 -7.12 12.50
N ARG A 191 17.66 -7.01 11.16
CA ARG A 191 16.76 -7.74 10.25
C ARG A 191 16.82 -9.25 10.39
N THR A 192 17.95 -9.82 10.84
CA THR A 192 18.14 -11.25 11.07
C THR A 192 17.87 -11.67 12.52
N ARG A 193 17.65 -10.71 13.43
CA ARG A 193 17.40 -11.00 14.85
C ARG A 193 15.91 -11.21 15.07
N LYS A 194 15.53 -12.45 15.33
CA LYS A 194 14.14 -12.84 15.57
C LYS A 194 13.48 -11.99 16.67
N GLY A 195 12.26 -11.52 16.39
CA GLY A 195 11.43 -10.75 17.31
C GLY A 195 11.68 -9.23 17.28
N THR A 196 12.62 -8.74 16.47
CA THR A 196 12.76 -7.30 16.23
C THR A 196 11.77 -6.81 15.17
N LEU A 197 11.44 -5.52 15.20
CA LEU A 197 10.61 -4.87 14.19
C LEU A 197 11.22 -5.06 12.78
N GLN A 198 12.52 -4.82 12.65
CA GLN A 198 13.25 -4.96 11.39
C GLN A 198 13.19 -6.39 10.85
N ASN A 199 13.22 -7.39 11.74
CA ASN A 199 13.05 -8.78 11.33
C ASN A 199 11.63 -9.06 10.82
N GLN A 200 10.60 -8.48 11.45
CA GLN A 200 9.21 -8.67 11.01
C GLN A 200 9.01 -8.11 9.59
N LEU A 201 9.45 -6.87 9.32
CA LEU A 201 9.35 -6.27 7.99
C LEU A 201 10.20 -7.05 6.97
N TRP A 202 11.44 -7.37 7.30
CA TRP A 202 12.32 -8.16 6.43
C TRP A 202 11.69 -9.51 6.03
N GLN A 203 11.12 -10.24 6.99
CA GLN A 203 10.44 -11.51 6.72
C GLN A 203 9.19 -11.31 5.84
N GLY A 204 8.45 -10.23 6.06
CA GLY A 204 7.33 -9.85 5.18
C GLY A 204 7.79 -9.62 3.74
N MET A 205 8.86 -8.84 3.52
CA MET A 205 9.42 -8.61 2.18
C MET A 205 9.94 -9.89 1.52
N GLU A 206 10.53 -10.82 2.30
CA GLU A 206 10.90 -12.13 1.78
C GLU A 206 9.69 -12.98 1.38
N GLN A 207 8.54 -12.84 2.05
CA GLN A 207 7.31 -13.49 1.60
C GLN A 207 6.82 -12.90 0.27
N LEU A 208 6.90 -11.58 0.09
CA LEU A 208 6.57 -10.94 -1.19
C LEU A 208 7.47 -11.45 -2.32
N ARG A 209 8.76 -11.58 -2.08
CA ARG A 209 9.69 -12.15 -3.05
C ARG A 209 9.31 -13.59 -3.44
N LYS A 210 8.92 -14.42 -2.46
CA LYS A 210 8.45 -15.79 -2.70
C LYS A 210 7.13 -15.81 -3.48
N MET A 211 6.16 -14.97 -3.09
CA MET A 211 4.89 -14.80 -3.80
C MET A 211 5.13 -14.48 -5.28
N ARG A 212 6.03 -13.54 -5.56
CA ARG A 212 6.35 -13.10 -6.93
C ARG A 212 7.07 -14.16 -7.78
N ALA A 213 7.52 -15.26 -7.21
CA ALA A 213 8.05 -16.40 -7.93
C ALA A 213 6.95 -17.32 -8.52
N ASP A 214 5.68 -17.13 -8.14
CA ASP A 214 4.55 -17.89 -8.67
C ASP A 214 4.35 -17.57 -10.18
N PRO A 215 4.07 -18.58 -11.03
CA PRO A 215 3.82 -18.38 -12.46
C PRO A 215 2.72 -17.35 -12.78
N CYS A 216 1.75 -17.15 -11.91
CA CYS A 216 0.72 -16.12 -12.06
C CYS A 216 1.26 -14.67 -12.04
N PHE A 217 2.55 -14.46 -11.76
CA PHE A 217 3.23 -13.16 -11.91
C PHE A 217 4.05 -13.02 -13.19
N ALA A 218 4.05 -14.02 -14.04
CA ALA A 218 4.72 -13.94 -15.34
C ALA A 218 4.15 -12.81 -16.22
N PRO A 219 4.91 -12.31 -17.20
CA PRO A 219 4.47 -11.21 -18.06
C PRO A 219 3.18 -11.45 -18.82
N ASP A 220 2.89 -12.70 -19.15
CA ASP A 220 1.69 -13.15 -19.85
C ASP A 220 0.48 -13.42 -18.94
N ALA A 221 0.63 -13.22 -17.62
CA ALA A 221 -0.46 -13.33 -16.66
C ALA A 221 -1.23 -12.01 -16.56
N TRP A 222 -2.54 -12.10 -16.35
CA TRP A 222 -3.42 -10.95 -16.19
C TRP A 222 -3.83 -10.78 -14.74
N VAL A 223 -3.95 -9.52 -14.31
CA VAL A 223 -4.57 -9.16 -13.04
C VAL A 223 -5.82 -8.34 -13.28
N THR A 224 -6.90 -8.72 -12.60
CA THR A 224 -8.19 -8.00 -12.63
C THR A 224 -8.67 -7.77 -11.21
N THR A 225 -9.46 -6.73 -11.02
CA THR A 225 -10.23 -6.56 -9.79
C THR A 225 -11.42 -7.50 -9.80
N TRP A 226 -11.91 -7.82 -8.62
CA TRP A 226 -13.15 -8.59 -8.43
C TRP A 226 -14.02 -7.87 -7.40
N ASP A 227 -15.34 -8.10 -7.44
CA ASP A 227 -16.22 -7.56 -6.41
C ASP A 227 -16.13 -8.46 -5.16
N SER A 228 -15.68 -7.90 -4.06
CA SER A 228 -15.62 -8.58 -2.75
C SER A 228 -16.92 -8.49 -1.96
N HIS A 229 -17.90 -7.72 -2.44
CA HIS A 229 -19.12 -7.31 -1.74
C HIS A 229 -18.87 -6.57 -0.42
N ASN A 230 -17.64 -6.04 -0.22
CA ASN A 230 -17.25 -5.29 0.96
C ASN A 230 -16.35 -4.10 0.54
N PRO A 231 -16.78 -2.85 0.77
CA PRO A 231 -15.98 -1.68 0.37
C PRO A 231 -14.62 -1.57 1.09
N GLY A 232 -14.45 -2.22 2.24
CA GLY A 232 -13.17 -2.27 2.97
C GLY A 232 -12.20 -3.32 2.46
N VAL A 233 -12.62 -4.19 1.53
CA VAL A 233 -11.80 -5.30 1.03
C VAL A 233 -11.56 -5.18 -0.47
N LEU A 234 -10.29 -5.04 -0.84
CA LEU A 234 -9.87 -5.15 -2.24
C LEU A 234 -9.69 -6.63 -2.60
N ALA A 235 -10.32 -7.07 -3.69
CA ALA A 235 -10.12 -8.39 -4.28
C ALA A 235 -9.43 -8.27 -5.64
N LEU A 236 -8.32 -9.00 -5.81
CA LEU A 236 -7.55 -9.08 -7.04
C LEU A 236 -7.42 -10.53 -7.46
N VAL A 237 -7.57 -10.79 -8.76
CA VAL A 237 -7.45 -12.13 -9.33
C VAL A 237 -6.41 -12.09 -10.43
N ARG A 238 -5.40 -12.95 -10.32
CA ARG A 238 -4.40 -13.17 -11.36
C ARG A 238 -4.66 -14.52 -12.03
N LYS A 239 -4.57 -14.53 -13.37
CA LYS A 239 -4.75 -15.76 -14.15
C LYS A 239 -3.60 -15.96 -15.12
N ARG A 240 -3.16 -17.23 -15.25
CA ARG A 240 -2.22 -17.68 -16.27
C ARG A 240 -2.58 -19.11 -16.68
N GLY A 241 -3.15 -19.26 -17.87
CA GLY A 241 -3.73 -20.54 -18.28
C GLY A 241 -4.81 -20.99 -17.30
N GLU A 242 -4.69 -22.20 -16.76
CA GLU A 242 -5.60 -22.75 -15.76
C GLU A 242 -5.29 -22.31 -14.33
N GLU A 243 -4.12 -21.70 -14.10
CA GLU A 243 -3.73 -21.25 -12.77
C GLU A 243 -4.43 -19.94 -12.41
N THR A 244 -4.99 -19.90 -11.21
CA THR A 244 -5.65 -18.73 -10.66
C THR A 244 -5.12 -18.45 -9.26
N LEU A 245 -4.61 -17.23 -9.05
CA LEU A 245 -4.16 -16.73 -7.76
C LEU A 245 -5.06 -15.57 -7.34
N VAL A 246 -5.67 -15.66 -6.17
CA VAL A 246 -6.56 -14.64 -5.61
C VAL A 246 -5.88 -13.97 -4.43
N GLY A 247 -5.92 -12.64 -4.42
CA GLY A 247 -5.52 -11.80 -3.30
C GLY A 247 -6.71 -11.05 -2.73
N LEU A 248 -6.96 -11.22 -1.43
CA LEU A 248 -7.96 -10.47 -0.66
C LEU A 248 -7.22 -9.60 0.37
N PHE A 249 -7.50 -8.31 0.38
CA PHE A 249 -6.79 -7.31 1.16
C PHE A 249 -7.79 -6.51 2.00
N ASN A 250 -7.79 -6.73 3.31
CA ASN A 250 -8.62 -5.97 4.24
C ASN A 250 -7.94 -4.66 4.63
N PHE A 251 -8.45 -3.53 4.15
CA PHE A 251 -7.93 -2.19 4.44
C PHE A 251 -8.47 -1.58 5.73
N THR A 252 -9.15 -2.38 6.57
CA THR A 252 -9.78 -1.90 7.80
C THR A 252 -9.11 -2.48 9.06
N GLU A 253 -9.28 -1.78 10.17
CA GLU A 253 -8.85 -2.23 11.50
C GLU A 253 -9.79 -3.25 12.14
N TYR A 254 -10.81 -3.70 11.42
CA TYR A 254 -11.82 -4.64 11.89
C TYR A 254 -11.75 -5.94 11.08
N PRO A 255 -12.21 -7.08 11.65
CA PRO A 255 -12.51 -8.25 10.84
C PRO A 255 -13.49 -7.90 9.73
N ALA A 256 -13.27 -8.43 8.53
CA ALA A 256 -14.07 -8.09 7.36
C ALA A 256 -14.41 -9.34 6.54
N GLY A 257 -15.71 -9.54 6.31
CA GLY A 257 -16.19 -10.58 5.42
C GLY A 257 -16.04 -10.19 3.95
N ALA A 258 -15.77 -11.16 3.10
CA ALA A 258 -15.76 -11.01 1.65
C ALA A 258 -16.34 -12.25 0.98
N SER A 259 -16.97 -12.06 -0.19
CA SER A 259 -17.51 -13.16 -1.00
C SER A 259 -17.09 -13.01 -2.45
N LEU A 260 -16.52 -14.07 -3.02
CA LEU A 260 -16.19 -14.20 -4.43
C LEU A 260 -16.83 -15.47 -5.00
N ASP A 261 -18.11 -15.71 -4.68
CA ASP A 261 -18.86 -16.90 -5.07
C ASP A 261 -18.89 -17.13 -6.58
N ALA A 262 -18.97 -16.04 -7.36
CA ALA A 262 -18.96 -16.09 -8.82
C ALA A 262 -17.63 -16.57 -9.43
N LEU A 263 -16.53 -16.64 -8.64
CA LEU A 263 -15.25 -17.14 -9.13
C LEU A 263 -15.24 -18.68 -9.25
N GLY A 264 -16.02 -19.37 -8.39
CA GLY A 264 -16.10 -20.83 -8.37
C GLY A 264 -14.77 -21.52 -8.02
N GLY A 265 -14.78 -22.85 -7.98
CA GLY A 265 -13.56 -23.66 -7.78
C GLY A 265 -13.17 -23.88 -6.33
N GLU A 266 -12.13 -24.69 -6.15
CA GLU A 266 -11.51 -24.96 -4.85
C GLU A 266 -10.18 -24.24 -4.75
N TYR A 267 -9.96 -23.58 -3.62
CA TYR A 267 -8.77 -22.78 -3.36
C TYR A 267 -8.04 -23.22 -2.08
N GLN A 268 -6.77 -22.96 -2.02
CA GLN A 268 -5.95 -23.24 -0.85
C GLN A 268 -4.90 -22.15 -0.62
N THR A 269 -4.53 -21.96 0.63
CA THR A 269 -3.38 -21.15 1.05
C THR A 269 -2.05 -21.84 0.71
N ALA A 270 -0.94 -21.14 0.84
CA ALA A 270 0.40 -21.70 0.56
C ALA A 270 0.78 -22.88 1.47
N ASP A 271 0.19 -22.97 2.67
CA ASP A 271 0.35 -24.09 3.61
C ASP A 271 -0.66 -25.24 3.40
N GLY A 272 -1.51 -25.13 2.37
CA GLY A 272 -2.45 -26.15 1.96
C GLY A 272 -3.82 -26.12 2.64
N ALA A 273 -4.12 -25.10 3.47
CA ALA A 273 -5.43 -24.95 4.07
C ALA A 273 -6.46 -24.59 3.00
N SER A 274 -7.58 -25.32 2.95
CA SER A 274 -8.66 -25.03 2.00
C SER A 274 -9.41 -23.76 2.39
N VAL A 275 -9.75 -22.94 1.38
CA VAL A 275 -10.49 -21.69 1.54
C VAL A 275 -11.71 -21.72 0.63
N TRP A 276 -12.88 -21.40 1.19
CA TRP A 276 -14.13 -21.27 0.47
C TRP A 276 -14.38 -19.78 0.16
N LEU A 277 -14.19 -19.40 -1.10
CA LEU A 277 -14.22 -17.98 -1.52
C LEU A 277 -15.62 -17.35 -1.46
N ALA A 278 -16.69 -18.12 -1.32
CA ALA A 278 -18.04 -17.57 -1.15
C ALA A 278 -18.28 -17.00 0.27
N ASP A 279 -17.44 -17.34 1.25
CA ASP A 279 -17.57 -16.85 2.63
C ASP A 279 -16.18 -16.83 3.29
N VAL A 280 -15.49 -15.71 3.15
CA VAL A 280 -14.16 -15.50 3.70
C VAL A 280 -14.21 -14.43 4.77
N GLU A 281 -13.67 -14.72 5.94
CA GLU A 281 -13.43 -13.74 6.98
C GLU A 281 -11.94 -13.40 7.03
N LEU A 282 -11.63 -12.11 7.02
CA LEU A 282 -10.27 -11.56 7.06
C LEU A 282 -10.04 -10.85 8.38
N GLU A 283 -8.90 -11.11 9.00
CA GLU A 283 -8.44 -10.35 10.15
C GLU A 283 -8.13 -8.88 9.79
N PRO A 284 -8.06 -7.98 10.80
CA PRO A 284 -7.65 -6.59 10.57
C PRO A 284 -6.34 -6.47 9.79
N TYR A 285 -6.37 -5.71 8.69
CA TYR A 285 -5.22 -5.49 7.80
C TYR A 285 -4.59 -6.76 7.22
N GLN A 286 -5.35 -7.84 7.12
CA GLN A 286 -4.88 -9.09 6.53
C GLN A 286 -4.81 -8.99 5.01
N ALA A 287 -3.70 -9.51 4.45
CA ALA A 287 -3.61 -9.94 3.05
C ALA A 287 -3.70 -11.46 3.00
N LEU A 288 -4.78 -12.01 2.43
CA LEU A 288 -4.97 -13.44 2.23
C LEU A 288 -4.71 -13.78 0.76
N LEU A 289 -3.78 -14.70 0.52
CA LEU A 289 -3.46 -15.19 -0.82
C LEU A 289 -3.83 -16.66 -0.94
N VAL A 290 -4.60 -16.98 -1.97
CA VAL A 290 -5.05 -18.37 -2.22
C VAL A 290 -4.92 -18.71 -3.69
N LYS A 291 -4.57 -19.95 -3.97
CA LYS A 291 -4.40 -20.49 -5.31
C LYS A 291 -5.41 -21.60 -5.55
N ASN A 292 -5.92 -21.71 -6.79
CA ASN A 292 -6.76 -22.84 -7.16
C ASN A 292 -5.98 -24.16 -7.06
N LYS A 293 -6.70 -25.24 -6.74
CA LYS A 293 -6.15 -26.61 -6.71
C LYS A 293 -6.03 -27.18 -8.11
#